data_7e59c5711b0b65536344308dceceaee2
#
_entry.id   7e59c5711b0b65536344308dceceaee2
#
_cell.length_a   1.000
_cell.length_b   1.000
_cell.length_c   1.000
_cell.angle_alpha   90.00
_cell.angle_beta   90.00
_cell.angle_gamma   90.00
#
_symmetry.space_group_name_H-M   'P 1'
#
loop_
_entity.id
_entity.type
_entity.pdbx_description
1 polymer ?
#
loop_
_entity_poly.entity_id
_entity_poly.type
_entity_poly.pdbx_seq_one_letter_code
_entity_poly.pdbx_strand_id
1 'polypeptide(L)'
;MVFTYLDAFSSDEQIKKYSDFNTLDEMKKKYSQGGLGDVAIKKVLYNIIEELLTPIREKRKYYEEHSDEVMNILKEGTLKAKEKASQTLKEVKHAIMIDYFE
;
A
#
# COMPACT_ATOMS: atom_id res chain seq x y z
N MET A 1 -0.56 19.12 8.94
CA MET A 1 -1.21 17.95 8.29
C MET A 1 -0.55 17.53 6.98
N VAL A 2 -0.25 18.44 6.06
CA VAL A 2 0.45 18.12 4.80
C VAL A 2 1.82 17.46 5.04
N PHE A 3 2.59 17.96 5.99
CA PHE A 3 3.88 17.39 6.32
C PHE A 3 3.82 15.98 6.91
N THR A 4 2.70 15.62 7.53
CA THR A 4 2.47 14.26 8.01
C THR A 4 2.48 13.27 6.85
N TYR A 5 1.82 13.61 5.74
CA TYR A 5 1.80 12.79 4.53
C TYR A 5 3.15 12.79 3.83
N LEU A 6 3.84 13.93 3.80
CA LEU A 6 5.18 14.02 3.22
C LEU A 6 6.19 13.18 4.01
N ASP A 7 6.11 13.18 5.33
CA ASP A 7 6.95 12.32 6.18
C ASP A 7 6.73 10.83 5.86
N ALA A 8 5.49 10.44 5.59
CA ALA A 8 5.13 9.04 5.35
C ALA A 8 5.49 8.56 3.92
N PHE A 9 5.31 9.39 2.91
CA PHE A 9 5.34 8.97 1.51
C PHE A 9 6.46 9.55 0.66
N SER A 10 7.16 10.58 1.14
CA SER A 10 8.22 11.22 0.37
C SER A 10 9.62 10.74 0.74
N SER A 11 10.52 10.84 -0.23
CA SER A 11 11.96 10.69 -0.02
C SER A 11 12.66 12.00 -0.40
N ASP A 12 13.90 12.19 0.06
CA ASP A 12 14.67 13.40 -0.26
C ASP A 12 14.86 13.55 -1.76
N GLU A 13 15.00 12.46 -2.51
CA GLU A 13 15.08 12.47 -3.96
C GLU A 13 13.81 13.04 -4.60
N GLN A 14 12.64 12.66 -4.11
CA GLN A 14 11.36 13.18 -4.60
C GLN A 14 11.16 14.65 -4.25
N ILE A 15 11.55 15.06 -3.05
CA ILE A 15 11.51 16.47 -2.63
C ILE A 15 12.39 17.31 -3.54
N LYS A 16 13.58 16.83 -3.85
CA LYS A 16 14.52 17.50 -4.77
C LYS A 16 13.97 17.60 -6.19
N LYS A 17 13.28 16.53 -6.64
CA LYS A 17 12.68 16.45 -7.98
C LYS A 17 11.51 17.41 -8.18
N TYR A 18 10.64 17.52 -7.18
CA TYR A 18 9.37 18.25 -7.28
C TYR A 18 9.37 19.61 -6.58
N SER A 19 10.44 19.98 -5.91
CA SER A 19 10.56 21.27 -5.23
C SER A 19 11.97 21.84 -5.38
N ASP A 20 12.13 23.09 -4.94
CA ASP A 20 13.43 23.77 -4.90
C ASP A 20 14.28 23.39 -3.68
N PHE A 21 13.74 22.51 -2.82
CA PHE A 21 14.42 22.07 -1.60
C PHE A 21 15.15 20.75 -1.83
N ASN A 22 16.28 20.57 -1.14
CA ASN A 22 17.05 19.33 -1.21
C ASN A 22 16.52 18.25 -0.26
N THR A 23 15.95 18.66 0.88
CA THR A 23 15.42 17.76 1.90
C THR A 23 14.07 18.24 2.40
N LEU A 24 13.31 17.34 3.01
CA LEU A 24 12.04 17.68 3.64
C LEU A 24 12.24 18.61 4.84
N ASP A 25 13.33 18.44 5.58
CA ASP A 25 13.66 19.31 6.72
C ASP A 25 13.88 20.76 6.30
N GLU A 26 14.52 21.00 5.17
CA GLU A 26 14.66 22.34 4.60
C GLU A 26 13.30 22.96 4.28
N MET A 27 12.40 22.18 3.69
CA MET A 27 11.05 22.63 3.40
C MET A 27 10.28 22.99 4.67
N LYS A 28 10.36 22.16 5.71
CA LYS A 28 9.74 22.42 7.03
C LYS A 28 10.28 23.70 7.67
N LYS A 29 11.58 23.91 7.61
CA LYS A 29 12.22 25.13 8.13
C LYS A 29 11.72 26.37 7.40
N LYS A 30 11.66 26.33 6.08
CA LYS A 30 11.17 27.44 5.27
C LYS A 30 9.71 27.75 5.57
N TYR A 31 8.89 26.72 5.74
CA TYR A 31 7.49 26.89 6.13
C TYR A 31 7.33 27.56 7.48
N SER A 32 8.13 27.14 8.47
CA SER A 32 8.14 27.72 9.82
C SER A 32 8.60 29.18 9.84
N GLN A 33 9.52 29.54 8.95
CA GLN A 33 10.02 30.91 8.80
C GLN A 33 9.04 31.82 8.05
N GLY A 34 8.05 31.23 7.37
CA GLY A 34 7.11 31.94 6.51
C GLY A 34 7.62 32.12 5.08
N GLY A 35 6.75 32.61 4.21
CA GLY A 35 7.06 32.82 2.79
C GLY A 35 6.87 31.61 1.89
N LEU A 36 6.53 30.42 2.43
CA LEU A 36 6.18 29.24 1.67
C LEU A 36 4.67 29.00 1.77
N GLY A 37 3.98 29.09 0.64
CA GLY A 37 2.53 28.91 0.59
C GLY A 37 2.11 27.46 0.68
N ASP A 38 0.94 27.20 1.30
CA ASP A 38 0.37 25.86 1.41
C ASP A 38 0.11 25.21 0.06
N VAL A 39 -0.26 26.01 -0.94
CA VAL A 39 -0.54 25.51 -2.30
C VAL A 39 0.71 24.88 -2.92
N ALA A 40 1.87 25.50 -2.74
CA ALA A 40 3.14 24.97 -3.25
C ALA A 40 3.49 23.62 -2.61
N ILE A 41 3.31 23.49 -1.30
CA ILE A 41 3.54 22.26 -0.56
C ILE A 41 2.57 21.16 -1.01
N LYS A 42 1.30 21.51 -1.19
CA LYS A 42 0.26 20.60 -1.65
C LYS A 42 0.54 20.08 -3.06
N LYS A 43 1.09 20.91 -3.94
CA LYS A 43 1.51 20.48 -5.29
C LYS A 43 2.62 19.44 -5.22
N VAL A 44 3.60 19.64 -4.35
CA VAL A 44 4.69 18.65 -4.15
C VAL A 44 4.11 17.33 -3.67
N LEU A 45 3.25 17.37 -2.65
CA LEU A 45 2.56 16.18 -2.15
C LEU A 45 1.73 15.50 -3.23
N TYR A 46 0.99 16.26 -4.01
CA TYR A 46 0.19 15.74 -5.12
C TYR A 46 1.05 14.96 -6.12
N ASN A 47 2.17 15.53 -6.57
CA ASN A 47 3.07 14.88 -7.51
C ASN A 47 3.66 13.58 -6.95
N ILE A 48 4.04 13.57 -5.68
CA ILE A 48 4.60 12.40 -5.01
C ILE A 48 3.55 11.29 -4.91
N ILE A 49 2.33 11.61 -4.52
CA ILE A 49 1.24 10.64 -4.41
C ILE A 49 0.83 10.13 -5.79
N GLU A 50 0.78 10.98 -6.82
CA GLU A 50 0.51 10.54 -8.19
C GLU A 50 1.57 9.55 -8.69
N GLU A 51 2.82 9.80 -8.43
CA GLU A 51 3.92 8.87 -8.75
C GLU A 51 3.73 7.51 -8.07
N LEU A 52 3.29 7.51 -6.83
CA LEU A 52 3.00 6.28 -6.08
C LEU A 52 1.76 5.55 -6.60
N LEU A 53 0.68 6.28 -6.88
CA LEU A 53 -0.62 5.69 -7.21
C LEU A 53 -0.79 5.31 -8.68
N THR A 54 -0.04 5.91 -9.60
CA THR A 54 -0.17 5.62 -11.03
C THR A 54 -0.03 4.13 -11.35
N PRO A 55 1.03 3.41 -10.90
CA PRO A 55 1.12 1.96 -11.13
C PRO A 55 -0.02 1.18 -10.50
N ILE A 56 -0.49 1.60 -9.34
CA ILE A 56 -1.59 0.95 -8.61
C ILE A 56 -2.89 1.10 -9.40
N ARG A 57 -3.17 2.27 -9.93
CA ARG A 57 -4.35 2.55 -10.77
C ARG A 57 -4.34 1.75 -12.06
N GLU A 58 -3.19 1.61 -12.69
CA GLU A 58 -3.02 0.80 -13.90
C GLU A 58 -3.32 -0.67 -13.64
N LYS A 59 -2.80 -1.22 -12.54
CA LYS A 59 -3.10 -2.59 -12.13
C LYS A 59 -4.56 -2.78 -11.80
N ARG A 60 -5.17 -1.84 -11.10
CA ARG A 60 -6.58 -1.88 -10.77
C ARG A 60 -7.44 -1.93 -12.04
N LYS A 61 -7.14 -1.06 -13.00
CA LYS A 61 -7.83 -1.04 -14.28
C LYS A 61 -7.69 -2.37 -15.02
N TYR A 62 -6.49 -2.92 -15.05
CA TYR A 62 -6.23 -4.24 -15.64
C TYR A 62 -7.14 -5.32 -15.04
N TYR A 63 -7.21 -5.39 -13.71
CA TYR A 63 -8.03 -6.39 -13.03
C TYR A 63 -9.53 -6.13 -13.13
N GLU A 64 -9.95 -4.87 -13.25
CA GLU A 64 -11.35 -4.54 -13.53
C GLU A 64 -11.80 -5.07 -14.90
N GLU A 65 -10.90 -5.03 -15.88
CA GLU A 65 -11.15 -5.58 -17.24
C GLU A 65 -10.99 -7.11 -17.28
N HIS A 66 -10.30 -7.70 -16.32
CA HIS A 66 -10.00 -9.13 -16.25
C HIS A 66 -10.58 -9.76 -14.98
N SER A 67 -11.88 -9.57 -14.77
CA SER A 67 -12.58 -10.09 -13.57
C SER A 67 -12.50 -11.62 -13.45
N ASP A 68 -12.46 -12.33 -14.56
CA ASP A 68 -12.33 -13.79 -14.58
C ASP A 68 -11.01 -14.26 -13.97
N GLU A 69 -9.92 -13.54 -14.26
CA GLU A 69 -8.60 -13.81 -13.69
C GLU A 69 -8.60 -13.60 -12.18
N VAL A 70 -9.24 -12.52 -11.71
CA VAL A 70 -9.39 -12.23 -10.27
C VAL A 70 -10.17 -13.35 -9.58
N MET A 71 -11.26 -13.79 -10.17
CA MET A 71 -12.07 -14.91 -9.62
C MET A 71 -11.29 -16.21 -9.58
N ASN A 72 -10.45 -16.48 -10.56
CA ASN A 72 -9.58 -17.66 -10.57
C ASN A 72 -8.53 -17.62 -9.46
N ILE A 73 -7.91 -16.44 -9.23
CA ILE A 73 -6.96 -16.24 -8.13
C ILE A 73 -7.63 -16.50 -6.79
N LEU A 74 -8.83 -15.95 -6.60
CA LEU A 74 -9.61 -16.14 -5.39
C LEU A 74 -9.96 -17.62 -5.17
N LYS A 75 -10.37 -18.30 -6.21
CA LYS A 75 -10.71 -19.73 -6.18
C LYS A 75 -9.50 -20.59 -5.80
N GLU A 76 -8.35 -20.37 -6.42
CA GLU A 76 -7.12 -21.09 -6.13
C GLU A 76 -6.66 -20.84 -4.69
N GLY A 77 -6.70 -19.57 -4.24
CA GLY A 77 -6.35 -19.21 -2.88
C GLY A 77 -7.29 -19.86 -1.85
N THR A 78 -8.57 -19.90 -2.14
CA THR A 78 -9.58 -20.56 -1.30
C THR A 78 -9.31 -22.06 -1.18
N LEU A 79 -8.96 -22.72 -2.28
CA LEU A 79 -8.63 -24.15 -2.26
C LEU A 79 -7.38 -24.43 -1.43
N LYS A 80 -6.34 -23.63 -1.56
CA LYS A 80 -5.12 -23.74 -0.77
C LYS A 80 -5.38 -23.55 0.72
N ALA A 81 -6.17 -22.52 1.06
CA ALA A 81 -6.54 -22.25 2.45
C ALA A 81 -7.37 -23.38 3.04
N LYS A 82 -8.31 -23.93 2.27
CA LYS A 82 -9.15 -25.06 2.68
C LYS A 82 -8.32 -26.31 2.95
N GLU A 83 -7.36 -26.61 2.09
CA GLU A 83 -6.45 -27.74 2.26
C GLU A 83 -5.64 -27.60 3.56
N LYS A 84 -5.05 -26.42 3.79
CA LYS A 84 -4.27 -26.16 5.00
C LYS A 84 -5.13 -26.24 6.27
N ALA A 85 -6.31 -25.62 6.23
CA ALA A 85 -7.25 -25.65 7.35
C ALA A 85 -7.71 -27.07 7.67
N SER A 86 -8.00 -27.87 6.64
CA SER A 86 -8.42 -29.28 6.81
C SER A 86 -7.31 -30.11 7.44
N GLN A 87 -6.08 -29.94 7.02
CA GLN A 87 -4.93 -30.63 7.60
C GLN A 87 -4.73 -30.26 9.06
N THR A 88 -4.77 -28.96 9.37
CA THR A 88 -4.66 -28.48 10.75
C THR A 88 -5.78 -29.00 11.63
N LEU A 89 -7.00 -29.03 11.12
CA LEU A 89 -8.16 -29.56 11.85
C LEU A 89 -7.99 -31.07 12.15
N LYS A 90 -7.47 -31.85 11.20
CA LYS A 90 -7.17 -33.27 11.43
C LYS A 90 -6.14 -33.46 12.56
N GLU A 91 -5.08 -32.66 12.54
CA GLU A 91 -4.06 -32.68 13.58
C GLU A 91 -4.64 -32.35 14.97
N VAL A 92 -5.50 -31.33 15.02
CA VAL A 92 -6.19 -30.94 16.25
C VAL A 92 -7.11 -32.04 16.74
N LYS A 93 -7.94 -32.63 15.88
CA LYS A 93 -8.85 -33.72 16.24
C LYS A 93 -8.10 -34.93 16.74
N HIS A 94 -6.98 -35.27 16.12
CA HIS A 94 -6.13 -36.36 16.58
C HIS A 94 -5.53 -36.06 17.95
N ALA A 95 -5.04 -34.86 18.18
CA ALA A 95 -4.43 -34.45 19.44
C ALA A 95 -5.41 -34.50 20.61
N ILE A 96 -6.68 -34.18 20.38
CA ILE A 96 -7.73 -34.21 21.38
C ILE A 96 -8.58 -35.50 21.36
N MET A 97 -8.15 -36.46 20.56
CA MET A 97 -8.76 -37.80 20.51
C MET A 97 -10.22 -37.86 20.06
N ILE A 98 -10.61 -37.01 19.08
CA ILE A 98 -11.97 -37.01 18.51
C ILE A 98 -11.98 -37.34 17.02
N ASP A 99 -10.97 -38.03 16.56
CA ASP A 99 -10.82 -38.42 15.15
C ASP A 99 -11.33 -39.83 14.84
N TYR A 100 -12.53 -40.15 15.37
CA TYR A 100 -13.13 -41.49 15.33
C TYR A 100 -13.37 -42.02 13.91
N PHE A 101 -13.58 -41.14 12.94
CA PHE A 101 -13.99 -41.48 11.57
C PHE A 101 -13.00 -41.02 10.51
N GLU A 102 -11.82 -40.64 10.93
CA GLU A 102 -10.76 -40.12 10.02
C GLU A 102 -9.59 -41.07 9.80
#